data_58cc39a383db51c92459940df1368432
#
_entry.id   58cc39a383db51c92459940df1368432
#
_cell.length_a   1.000
_cell.length_b   1.000
_cell.length_c   1.000
_cell.angle_alpha   90.00
_cell.angle_beta   90.00
_cell.angle_gamma   90.00
#
_symmetry.space_group_name_H-M   'P 1'
#
loop_
_entity.id
_entity.type
_entity.pdbx_description
1 polymer ?
#
loop_
_entity_poly.entity_id
_entity_poly.type
_entity_poly.pdbx_seq_one_letter_code
_entity_poly.pdbx_strand_id
1 'polypeptide(L)'
;LYASYLFAKLLGLPTYSLPPSQITLEKTKFDFSSTLVLIISQSGLSEDLIECEKACRTMGALTAILTNNNKSPMIETANYYFNMYAGKEESVAATKSFVLTLLNLIKLVSVVSDNHTILSKINDLPKIIEKENNNAWDPKIVDNHLSNGFIISRGLGYALSTEISLKFKELCQEQI
;
A
#
# COMPACT_ATOMS: atom_id res chain seq x y z
N LEU A 1 3.73 -5.78 3.77
CA LEU A 1 3.70 -5.78 5.25
C LEU A 1 2.36 -5.35 5.81
N TYR A 2 1.86 -4.12 5.51
CA TYR A 2 0.59 -3.61 6.05
C TYR A 2 -0.59 -4.53 5.71
N ALA A 3 -0.74 -4.87 4.42
CA ALA A 3 -1.78 -5.80 3.97
C ALA A 3 -1.66 -7.17 4.66
N SER A 4 -0.45 -7.73 4.80
CA SER A 4 -0.24 -9.03 5.45
C SER A 4 -0.78 -9.03 6.89
N TYR A 5 -0.51 -7.97 7.65
CA TYR A 5 -1.07 -7.81 9.01
C TYR A 5 -2.59 -7.70 9.02
N LEU A 6 -3.16 -6.90 8.13
CA LEU A 6 -4.60 -6.71 8.07
C LEU A 6 -5.35 -8.00 7.71
N PHE A 7 -4.93 -8.64 6.64
CA PHE A 7 -5.59 -9.86 6.15
C PHE A 7 -5.46 -11.01 7.15
N ALA A 8 -4.27 -11.19 7.74
CA ALA A 8 -4.08 -12.21 8.76
C ALA A 8 -4.93 -11.92 10.02
N LYS A 9 -4.92 -10.66 10.51
CA LYS A 9 -5.59 -10.31 11.76
C LYS A 9 -7.11 -10.28 11.66
N LEU A 10 -7.65 -9.78 10.56
CA LEU A 10 -9.09 -9.53 10.40
C LEU A 10 -9.82 -10.61 9.60
N LEU A 11 -9.12 -11.34 8.73
CA LEU A 11 -9.70 -12.36 7.87
C LEU A 11 -9.14 -13.77 8.12
N GLY A 12 -8.08 -13.91 8.94
CA GLY A 12 -7.38 -15.19 9.11
C GLY A 12 -6.66 -15.67 7.85
N LEU A 13 -6.43 -14.80 6.87
CA LEU A 13 -5.83 -15.14 5.58
C LEU A 13 -4.33 -14.86 5.58
N PRO A 14 -3.48 -15.88 5.44
CA PRO A 14 -2.05 -15.69 5.20
C PRO A 14 -1.84 -14.86 3.92
N THR A 15 -1.00 -13.84 4.00
CA THR A 15 -0.74 -12.95 2.87
C THR A 15 0.75 -12.65 2.78
N TYR A 16 1.29 -12.77 1.58
CA TYR A 16 2.71 -12.58 1.28
C TYR A 16 2.89 -11.46 0.27
N SER A 17 3.98 -10.71 0.41
CA SER A 17 4.42 -9.77 -0.62
C SER A 17 5.32 -10.51 -1.60
N LEU A 18 4.97 -10.48 -2.87
CA LEU A 18 5.71 -11.13 -3.94
C LEU A 18 6.38 -10.05 -4.81
N PRO A 19 7.71 -10.07 -4.96
CA PRO A 19 8.38 -9.18 -5.90
C PRO A 19 7.97 -9.50 -7.34
N PRO A 20 7.58 -8.52 -8.17
CA PRO A 20 7.22 -8.75 -9.56
C PRO A 20 8.30 -9.46 -10.36
N SER A 21 9.58 -9.20 -10.05
CA SER A 21 10.73 -9.83 -10.71
C SER A 21 10.72 -11.35 -10.68
N GLN A 22 10.20 -11.97 -9.63
CA GLN A 22 10.08 -13.43 -9.57
C GLN A 22 9.20 -13.98 -10.70
N ILE A 23 8.21 -13.22 -11.11
CA ILE A 23 7.30 -13.61 -12.20
C ILE A 23 7.83 -13.11 -13.55
N THR A 24 8.24 -11.85 -13.64
CA THR A 24 8.57 -11.21 -14.92
C THR A 24 9.98 -11.52 -15.40
N LEU A 25 10.96 -11.65 -14.50
CA LEU A 25 12.36 -11.93 -14.84
C LEU A 25 12.73 -13.39 -14.62
N GLU A 26 12.49 -13.91 -13.41
CA GLU A 26 12.87 -15.29 -13.05
C GLU A 26 11.92 -16.34 -13.67
N LYS A 27 10.74 -15.90 -14.18
CA LYS A 27 9.73 -16.76 -14.80
C LYS A 27 9.29 -17.91 -13.89
N THR A 28 9.31 -17.69 -12.58
CA THR A 28 8.86 -18.68 -11.59
C THR A 28 7.39 -19.02 -11.83
N LYS A 29 7.09 -20.29 -11.85
CA LYS A 29 5.72 -20.80 -11.99
C LYS A 29 5.14 -21.08 -10.62
N PHE A 30 4.03 -20.45 -10.33
CA PHE A 30 3.24 -20.67 -9.11
C PHE A 30 1.91 -21.35 -9.47
N ASP A 31 1.35 -22.07 -8.54
CA ASP A 31 -0.05 -22.47 -8.61
C ASP A 31 -0.89 -21.44 -7.83
N PHE A 32 -1.60 -20.61 -8.57
CA PHE A 32 -2.47 -19.58 -8.00
C PHE A 32 -3.96 -19.93 -8.09
N SER A 33 -4.32 -21.19 -8.32
CA SER A 33 -5.70 -21.63 -8.53
C SER A 33 -6.70 -21.27 -7.42
N SER A 34 -6.21 -21.00 -6.20
CA SER A 34 -7.01 -20.58 -5.05
C SER A 34 -6.47 -19.30 -4.42
N THR A 35 -5.85 -18.45 -5.22
CA THR A 35 -5.13 -17.27 -4.73
C THR A 35 -5.74 -15.98 -5.27
N LEU A 36 -5.92 -14.99 -4.38
CA LEU A 36 -6.15 -13.62 -4.76
C LEU A 36 -4.81 -12.89 -4.84
N VAL A 37 -4.48 -12.35 -6.00
CA VAL A 37 -3.32 -11.48 -6.21
C VAL A 37 -3.78 -10.03 -6.26
N LEU A 38 -3.42 -9.25 -5.24
CA LEU A 38 -3.70 -7.83 -5.18
C LEU A 38 -2.47 -7.04 -5.68
N ILE A 39 -2.64 -6.33 -6.78
CA ILE A 39 -1.62 -5.48 -7.38
C ILE A 39 -1.92 -4.03 -7.03
N ILE A 40 -0.91 -3.34 -6.47
CA ILE A 40 -1.03 -1.95 -6.05
C ILE A 40 -0.08 -1.11 -6.90
N SER A 41 -0.63 -0.18 -7.66
CA SER A 41 0.15 0.68 -8.57
C SER A 41 -0.48 2.07 -8.64
N GLN A 42 0.25 3.09 -8.20
CA GLN A 42 -0.25 4.48 -8.27
C GLN A 42 -0.56 4.88 -9.70
N SER A 43 0.39 4.70 -10.62
CA SER A 43 0.25 5.06 -12.04
C SER A 43 -0.63 4.07 -12.83
N GLY A 44 -0.63 2.79 -12.42
CA GLY A 44 -1.26 1.71 -13.16
C GLY A 44 -0.65 1.45 -14.56
N LEU A 45 0.56 2.00 -14.81
CA LEU A 45 1.23 1.96 -16.12
C LEU A 45 2.59 1.27 -16.09
N SER A 46 3.04 0.75 -14.94
CA SER A 46 4.31 0.02 -14.84
C SER A 46 4.23 -1.27 -15.66
N GLU A 47 5.09 -1.40 -16.67
CA GLU A 47 5.07 -2.53 -17.61
C GLU A 47 5.27 -3.87 -16.92
N ASP A 48 6.17 -3.92 -15.94
CA ASP A 48 6.42 -5.11 -15.12
C ASP A 48 5.18 -5.55 -14.33
N LEU A 49 4.39 -4.61 -13.80
CA LEU A 49 3.15 -4.94 -13.07
C LEU A 49 2.02 -5.37 -14.03
N ILE A 50 1.97 -4.81 -15.22
CA ILE A 50 1.02 -5.23 -16.27
C ILE A 50 1.35 -6.66 -16.72
N GLU A 51 2.62 -6.96 -16.95
CA GLU A 51 3.08 -8.31 -17.28
C GLU A 51 2.82 -9.28 -16.13
N CYS A 52 3.10 -8.86 -14.90
CA CYS A 52 2.85 -9.64 -13.69
C CYS A 52 1.36 -9.99 -13.53
N GLU A 53 0.45 -9.04 -13.74
CA GLU A 53 -1.01 -9.28 -13.71
C GLU A 53 -1.41 -10.38 -14.70
N LYS A 54 -0.99 -10.24 -15.95
CA LYS A 54 -1.31 -11.22 -17.01
C LYS A 54 -0.79 -12.62 -16.67
N ALA A 55 0.45 -12.69 -16.18
CA ALA A 55 1.07 -13.95 -15.79
C ALA A 55 0.36 -14.59 -14.58
N CYS A 56 0.04 -13.83 -13.53
CA CYS A 56 -0.70 -14.32 -12.38
C CYS A 56 -2.05 -14.90 -12.78
N ARG A 57 -2.78 -14.20 -13.63
CA ARG A 57 -4.07 -14.67 -14.14
C ARG A 57 -3.93 -15.94 -14.98
N THR A 58 -2.89 -16.04 -15.80
CA THR A 58 -2.59 -17.27 -16.57
C THR A 58 -2.25 -18.44 -15.65
N MET A 59 -1.66 -18.18 -14.48
CA MET A 59 -1.38 -19.18 -13.45
C MET A 59 -2.59 -19.47 -12.53
N GLY A 60 -3.78 -18.96 -12.86
CA GLY A 60 -5.04 -19.29 -12.20
C GLY A 60 -5.46 -18.32 -11.07
N ALA A 61 -4.76 -17.21 -10.86
CA ALA A 61 -5.12 -16.25 -9.83
C ALA A 61 -6.42 -15.51 -10.14
N LEU A 62 -7.19 -15.18 -9.09
CA LEU A 62 -8.08 -14.04 -9.12
C LEU A 62 -7.23 -12.78 -8.94
N THR A 63 -7.34 -11.82 -9.86
CA THR A 63 -6.55 -10.59 -9.79
C THR A 63 -7.40 -9.41 -9.38
N ALA A 64 -6.85 -8.57 -8.49
CA ALA A 64 -7.45 -7.34 -8.04
C ALA A 64 -6.43 -6.20 -8.20
N ILE A 65 -6.87 -5.06 -8.71
CA ILE A 65 -6.01 -3.90 -8.94
C ILE A 65 -6.48 -2.75 -8.05
N LEU A 66 -5.54 -2.19 -7.31
CA LEU A 66 -5.71 -0.92 -6.60
C LEU A 66 -4.83 0.13 -7.28
N THR A 67 -5.43 1.07 -8.00
CA THR A 67 -4.70 2.11 -8.73
C THR A 67 -5.39 3.46 -8.67
N ASN A 68 -4.61 4.52 -8.84
CA ASN A 68 -5.12 5.90 -8.93
C ASN A 68 -5.46 6.32 -10.36
N ASN A 69 -5.10 5.49 -11.33
CA ASN A 69 -5.31 5.75 -12.75
C ASN A 69 -6.48 4.92 -13.30
N ASN A 70 -7.60 5.59 -13.58
CA ASN A 70 -8.80 4.96 -14.14
C ASN A 70 -8.66 4.55 -15.62
N LYS A 71 -7.49 4.80 -16.25
CA LYS A 71 -7.16 4.40 -17.62
C LYS A 71 -6.06 3.32 -17.64
N SER A 72 -5.76 2.71 -16.51
CA SER A 72 -4.78 1.62 -16.47
C SER A 72 -5.26 0.43 -17.32
N PRO A 73 -4.42 -0.15 -18.18
CA PRO A 73 -4.79 -1.30 -19.00
C PRO A 73 -5.11 -2.54 -18.14
N MET A 74 -4.61 -2.61 -16.91
CA MET A 74 -4.93 -3.71 -16.00
C MET A 74 -6.40 -3.73 -15.56
N ILE A 75 -7.13 -2.61 -15.66
CA ILE A 75 -8.54 -2.53 -15.28
C ILE A 75 -9.41 -3.40 -16.20
N GLU A 76 -9.06 -3.50 -17.47
CA GLU A 76 -9.80 -4.29 -18.45
C GLU A 76 -9.58 -5.80 -18.28
N THR A 77 -8.48 -6.19 -17.66
CA THR A 77 -8.06 -7.60 -17.56
C THR A 77 -8.26 -8.20 -16.19
N ALA A 78 -8.16 -7.39 -15.12
CA ALA A 78 -8.33 -7.86 -13.75
C ALA A 78 -9.79 -8.24 -13.42
N ASN A 79 -9.95 -9.16 -12.46
CA ASN A 79 -11.28 -9.55 -11.98
C ASN A 79 -11.92 -8.44 -11.13
N TYR A 80 -11.12 -7.67 -10.41
CA TYR A 80 -11.59 -6.58 -9.53
C TYR A 80 -10.73 -5.34 -9.70
N TYR A 81 -11.37 -4.19 -9.60
CA TYR A 81 -10.72 -2.89 -9.65
C TYR A 81 -11.16 -2.01 -8.49
N PHE A 82 -10.19 -1.37 -7.85
CA PHE A 82 -10.40 -0.37 -6.80
C PHE A 82 -9.65 0.91 -7.15
N ASN A 83 -10.36 2.04 -7.11
CA ASN A 83 -9.73 3.35 -7.30
C ASN A 83 -9.16 3.85 -5.97
N MET A 84 -7.93 4.38 -5.97
CA MET A 84 -7.33 4.99 -4.78
C MET A 84 -7.99 6.29 -4.38
N TYR A 85 -8.55 7.04 -5.33
CA TYR A 85 -9.12 8.37 -5.13
C TYR A 85 -8.13 9.38 -4.52
N ALA A 86 -6.84 9.27 -4.81
CA ALA A 86 -5.81 10.14 -4.28
C ALA A 86 -5.70 11.48 -5.03
N GLY A 87 -6.45 11.67 -6.11
CA GLY A 87 -6.30 12.81 -7.00
C GLY A 87 -4.93 12.82 -7.68
N LYS A 88 -4.50 13.96 -8.19
CA LYS A 88 -3.18 14.09 -8.83
C LYS A 88 -2.07 14.04 -7.77
N GLU A 89 -1.16 13.06 -7.88
CA GLU A 89 0.06 13.00 -7.07
C GLU A 89 1.13 13.89 -7.69
N GLU A 90 1.49 14.97 -7.00
CA GLU A 90 2.44 15.99 -7.51
C GLU A 90 3.81 15.88 -6.82
N SER A 91 3.86 15.25 -5.66
CA SER A 91 5.10 15.09 -4.90
C SER A 91 6.03 14.07 -5.55
N VAL A 92 7.33 14.36 -5.57
CA VAL A 92 8.37 13.43 -6.05
C VAL A 92 8.36 12.17 -5.18
N ALA A 93 8.31 12.33 -3.86
CA ALA A 93 8.02 11.22 -2.94
C ALA A 93 6.49 11.13 -2.78
N ALA A 94 5.86 10.11 -3.36
CA ALA A 94 4.42 9.90 -3.30
C ALA A 94 3.92 9.86 -1.84
N THR A 95 2.91 10.67 -1.54
CA THR A 95 2.37 10.86 -0.18
C THR A 95 0.90 10.49 -0.11
N LYS A 96 0.05 11.14 -0.92
CA LYS A 96 -1.40 10.92 -0.89
C LYS A 96 -1.77 9.51 -1.32
N SER A 97 -1.18 9.02 -2.39
CA SER A 97 -1.42 7.66 -2.90
C SER A 97 -0.98 6.59 -1.90
N PHE A 98 0.10 6.82 -1.14
CA PHE A 98 0.49 5.92 -0.06
C PHE A 98 -0.57 5.88 1.05
N VAL A 99 -0.96 7.04 1.60
CA VAL A 99 -1.97 7.13 2.67
C VAL A 99 -3.30 6.53 2.22
N LEU A 100 -3.74 6.84 1.00
CA LEU A 100 -5.01 6.32 0.46
C LEU A 100 -4.92 4.82 0.16
N THR A 101 -3.74 4.27 -0.16
CA THR A 101 -3.54 2.82 -0.25
C THR A 101 -3.81 2.15 1.08
N LEU A 102 -3.23 2.65 2.18
CA LEU A 102 -3.47 2.10 3.52
C LEU A 102 -4.96 2.16 3.91
N LEU A 103 -5.60 3.30 3.61
CA LEU A 103 -7.01 3.50 3.90
C LEU A 103 -7.92 2.57 3.08
N ASN A 104 -7.63 2.40 1.80
CA ASN A 104 -8.39 1.48 0.95
C ASN A 104 -8.22 0.02 1.40
N LEU A 105 -7.01 -0.38 1.81
CA LEU A 105 -6.76 -1.73 2.33
C LEU A 105 -7.54 -2.01 3.60
N ILE A 106 -7.52 -1.09 4.58
CA ILE A 106 -8.28 -1.30 5.82
C ILE A 106 -9.79 -1.27 5.57
N LYS A 107 -10.26 -0.41 4.67
CA LYS A 107 -11.67 -0.36 4.25
C LYS A 107 -12.09 -1.67 3.58
N LEU A 108 -11.30 -2.16 2.63
CA LEU A 108 -11.56 -3.43 1.93
C LEU A 108 -11.70 -4.59 2.93
N VAL A 109 -10.71 -4.74 3.81
CA VAL A 109 -10.70 -5.83 4.79
C VAL A 109 -11.86 -5.69 5.78
N SER A 110 -12.20 -4.45 6.18
CA SER A 110 -13.31 -4.20 7.11
C SER A 110 -14.68 -4.50 6.48
N VAL A 111 -14.84 -4.23 5.19
CA VAL A 111 -16.06 -4.62 4.44
C VAL A 111 -16.16 -6.14 4.35
N VAL A 112 -15.08 -6.81 3.97
CA VAL A 112 -15.07 -8.27 3.81
C VAL A 112 -15.29 -9.00 5.14
N SER A 113 -14.77 -8.44 6.26
CA SER A 113 -14.96 -9.00 7.62
C SER A 113 -16.21 -8.54 8.33
N ASP A 114 -17.05 -7.74 7.68
CA ASP A 114 -18.27 -7.12 8.28
C ASP A 114 -17.96 -6.32 9.57
N ASN A 115 -16.81 -5.68 9.62
CA ASN A 115 -16.35 -4.93 10.79
C ASN A 115 -16.84 -3.48 10.81
N HIS A 116 -18.10 -3.30 11.22
CA HIS A 116 -18.73 -1.98 11.30
C HIS A 116 -18.01 -1.01 12.25
N THR A 117 -17.34 -1.52 13.28
CA THR A 117 -16.60 -0.69 14.23
C THR A 117 -15.41 0.01 13.55
N ILE A 118 -14.67 -0.69 12.70
CA ILE A 118 -13.57 -0.08 11.95
C ILE A 118 -14.14 0.85 10.86
N LEU A 119 -15.19 0.42 10.17
CA LEU A 119 -15.82 1.24 9.12
C LEU A 119 -16.33 2.59 9.67
N SER A 120 -16.94 2.61 10.84
CA SER A 120 -17.37 3.86 11.47
C SER A 120 -16.20 4.79 11.80
N LYS A 121 -15.10 4.24 12.33
CA LYS A 121 -13.88 5.03 12.64
C LYS A 121 -13.20 5.60 11.39
N ILE A 122 -13.29 4.92 10.24
CA ILE A 122 -12.76 5.45 8.97
C ILE A 122 -13.46 6.75 8.60
N ASN A 123 -14.74 6.90 8.88
CA ASN A 123 -15.50 8.12 8.60
C ASN A 123 -15.04 9.34 9.44
N ASP A 124 -14.42 9.10 10.59
CA ASP A 124 -13.90 10.15 11.46
C ASP A 124 -12.46 10.57 11.11
N LEU A 125 -11.76 9.79 10.28
CA LEU A 125 -10.36 10.06 9.92
C LEU A 125 -10.11 11.46 9.35
N PRO A 126 -10.94 12.03 8.48
CA PRO A 126 -10.70 13.38 7.97
C PRO A 126 -10.60 14.43 9.10
N LYS A 127 -11.48 14.35 10.09
CA LYS A 127 -11.47 15.25 11.25
C LYS A 127 -10.23 15.05 12.13
N ILE A 128 -9.81 13.80 12.31
CA ILE A 128 -8.62 13.47 13.08
C ILE A 128 -7.38 14.02 12.39
N ILE A 129 -7.25 13.80 11.09
CA ILE A 129 -6.11 14.28 10.28
C ILE A 129 -6.07 15.82 10.29
N GLU A 130 -7.20 16.49 10.11
CA GLU A 130 -7.29 17.95 10.17
C GLU A 130 -6.82 18.49 11.52
N LYS A 131 -7.27 17.86 12.61
CA LYS A 131 -6.83 18.23 13.97
C LYS A 131 -5.33 18.05 14.14
N GLU A 132 -4.76 16.92 13.71
CA GLU A 132 -3.34 16.63 13.86
C GLU A 132 -2.47 17.53 12.96
N ASN A 133 -2.93 17.89 11.77
CA ASN A 133 -2.23 18.83 10.90
C ASN A 133 -2.15 20.24 11.49
N ASN A 134 -3.08 20.61 12.36
CA ASN A 134 -3.08 21.91 13.06
C ASN A 134 -2.17 21.90 14.29
N ASN A 135 -1.66 20.72 14.72
CA ASN A 135 -0.68 20.62 15.78
C ASN A 135 0.70 20.99 15.23
N ALA A 136 1.29 22.05 15.79
CA ALA A 136 2.66 22.43 15.41
C ALA A 136 3.66 21.37 15.88
N TRP A 137 4.37 20.79 14.94
CA TRP A 137 5.54 19.95 15.24
C TRP A 137 6.74 20.87 15.46
N ASP A 138 7.46 20.67 16.56
CA ASP A 138 8.70 21.42 16.79
C ASP A 138 9.80 20.88 15.86
N PRO A 139 10.28 21.67 14.88
CA PRO A 139 11.33 21.23 13.96
C PRO A 139 12.65 20.92 14.67
N LYS A 140 12.84 21.37 15.92
CA LYS A 140 14.01 21.06 16.74
C LYS A 140 14.06 19.61 17.22
N ILE A 141 13.00 18.82 17.03
CA ILE A 141 12.99 17.39 17.31
C ILE A 141 14.06 16.66 16.50
N VAL A 142 14.38 17.15 15.29
CA VAL A 142 15.47 16.62 14.46
C VAL A 142 16.66 17.58 14.57
N ASP A 143 17.64 17.21 15.40
CA ASP A 143 18.89 17.93 15.48
C ASP A 143 19.72 17.69 14.21
N ASN A 144 20.17 18.78 13.58
CA ASN A 144 20.99 18.74 12.35
C ASN A 144 22.35 18.03 12.52
N HIS A 145 22.69 17.57 13.73
CA HIS A 145 23.91 16.84 14.03
C HIS A 145 23.73 15.31 14.07
N LEU A 146 22.49 14.81 13.87
CA LEU A 146 22.24 13.39 13.83
C LEU A 146 22.74 12.81 12.51
N SER A 147 23.65 11.86 12.58
CA SER A 147 24.16 11.12 11.41
C SER A 147 23.40 9.81 11.15
N ASN A 148 22.69 9.30 12.17
CA ASN A 148 21.94 8.06 12.10
C ASN A 148 20.68 8.12 12.97
N GLY A 149 19.64 7.41 12.58
CA GLY A 149 18.41 7.28 13.36
C GLY A 149 17.76 5.92 13.15
N PHE A 150 16.86 5.55 14.06
CA PHE A 150 16.07 4.33 13.98
C PHE A 150 14.60 4.66 14.19
N ILE A 151 13.74 4.14 13.31
CA ILE A 151 12.30 4.22 13.48
C ILE A 151 11.80 2.86 13.94
N ILE A 152 11.32 2.79 15.17
CA ILE A 152 10.93 1.55 15.82
C ILE A 152 9.42 1.51 15.98
N SER A 153 8.80 0.43 15.51
CA SER A 153 7.36 0.22 15.65
C SER A 153 7.02 -1.27 15.67
N ARG A 154 5.76 -1.60 15.97
CA ARG A 154 5.25 -2.97 16.02
C ARG A 154 3.88 -3.09 15.36
N GLY A 155 3.52 -4.31 14.99
CA GLY A 155 2.23 -4.60 14.36
C GLY A 155 2.06 -3.83 13.04
N LEU A 156 0.91 -3.22 12.82
CA LEU A 156 0.64 -2.39 11.64
C LEU A 156 1.61 -1.22 11.49
N GLY A 157 2.09 -0.67 12.61
CA GLY A 157 3.07 0.41 12.61
C GLY A 157 4.42 0.03 12.01
N TYR A 158 4.78 -1.26 11.98
CA TYR A 158 6.04 -1.70 11.39
C TYR A 158 6.12 -1.40 9.89
N ALA A 159 5.03 -1.53 9.18
CA ALA A 159 4.97 -1.12 7.77
C ALA A 159 5.13 0.40 7.59
N LEU A 160 4.58 1.18 8.53
CA LEU A 160 4.74 2.64 8.53
C LEU A 160 6.18 3.05 8.85
N SER A 161 6.83 2.41 9.81
CA SER A 161 8.23 2.71 10.14
C SER A 161 9.17 2.47 8.96
N THR A 162 8.92 1.43 8.18
CA THR A 162 9.68 1.15 6.95
C THR A 162 9.51 2.27 5.92
N GLU A 163 8.29 2.74 5.72
CA GLU A 163 8.00 3.82 4.77
C GLU A 163 8.56 5.16 5.26
N ILE A 164 8.43 5.48 6.54
CA ILE A 164 8.99 6.70 7.11
C ILE A 164 10.52 6.72 6.92
N SER A 165 11.19 5.61 7.21
CA SER A 165 12.64 5.47 6.97
C SER A 165 12.99 5.70 5.49
N LEU A 166 12.19 5.15 4.56
CA LEU A 166 12.38 5.38 3.12
C LEU A 166 12.21 6.86 2.77
N LYS A 167 11.19 7.55 3.31
CA LYS A 167 10.96 8.98 3.06
C LYS A 167 12.09 9.86 3.56
N PHE A 168 12.68 9.55 4.71
CA PHE A 168 13.88 10.27 5.17
C PHE A 168 15.05 10.09 4.22
N LYS A 169 15.29 8.88 3.70
CA LYS A 169 16.34 8.64 2.71
C LYS A 169 16.10 9.38 1.41
N GLU A 170 14.87 9.39 0.91
CA GLU A 170 14.50 10.04 -0.35
C GLU A 170 14.52 11.56 -0.28
N LEU A 171 14.07 12.14 0.84
CA LEU A 171 13.85 13.59 0.96
C LEU A 171 15.02 14.31 1.64
N CYS A 172 15.63 13.68 2.64
CA CYS A 172 16.67 14.31 3.46
C CYS A 172 18.07 13.77 3.14
N GLN A 173 18.18 12.71 2.32
CA GLN A 173 19.43 12.01 2.03
C GLN A 173 20.11 11.46 3.31
N GLU A 174 19.35 11.29 4.37
CA GLU A 174 19.83 10.80 5.66
C GLU A 174 19.61 9.29 5.77
N GLN A 175 20.56 8.61 6.42
CA GLN A 175 20.41 7.19 6.75
C GLN A 175 19.71 7.03 8.09
N ILE A 176 18.43 6.68 8.05
CA ILE A 176 17.61 6.37 9.22
C ILE A 176 17.13 4.92 9.15
#